data_55c5a8a5638574549e53e8dee5b139f1
#
_entry.id   55c5a8a5638574549e53e8dee5b139f1
#
_cell.length_a   1.000
_cell.length_b   1.000
_cell.length_c   1.000
_cell.angle_alpha   90.00
_cell.angle_beta   90.00
_cell.angle_gamma   90.00
#
_symmetry.space_group_name_H-M   'P 1'
#
loop_
_entity.id
_entity.type
_entity.pdbx_description
1 polymer ?
#
loop_
_entity_poly.entity_id
_entity_poly.type
_entity_poly.pdbx_seq_one_letter_code
_entity_poly.pdbx_strand_id
1 'polypeptide(L)'
;MTDNRFDPSSLDTRSYNLGMVYAFAECVGSGVKRLALSPPLSRGEIEVIIEDVERIAREYGVTLHVDEEFLVTKLFNPEFTRGKIVIHLAEDEATVDVYRALKEMKRRNLEAGTLNDEVETEVAWGLGRLLSYSDDAIRELLENPRF
;
A
#
# COMPACT_ATOMS: atom_id res chain seq x y z
N MET A 1 -29.27 -11.38 6.47
CA MET A 1 -28.52 -10.96 5.28
C MET A 1 -27.22 -11.72 5.21
N THR A 2 -27.00 -12.43 4.13
CA THR A 2 -25.71 -13.06 3.88
C THR A 2 -24.70 -11.98 3.47
N ASP A 3 -23.56 -11.94 4.16
CA ASP A 3 -22.45 -11.10 3.75
C ASP A 3 -21.85 -11.73 2.47
N ASN A 4 -21.96 -11.03 1.36
CA ASN A 4 -21.46 -11.49 0.07
C ASN A 4 -19.99 -11.10 -0.17
N ARG A 5 -19.31 -10.57 0.85
CA ARG A 5 -17.89 -10.25 0.72
C ARG A 5 -17.05 -11.52 0.70
N PHE A 6 -16.06 -11.51 -0.18
CA PHE A 6 -15.11 -12.61 -0.24
C PHE A 6 -14.25 -12.62 1.03
N ASP A 7 -14.12 -13.81 1.63
CA ASP A 7 -13.29 -14.01 2.82
C ASP A 7 -11.99 -14.72 2.44
N PRO A 8 -10.85 -13.98 2.39
CA PRO A 8 -9.56 -14.59 2.04
C PRO A 8 -8.99 -15.47 3.14
N SER A 9 -9.54 -15.46 4.36
CA SER A 9 -9.01 -16.27 5.48
C SER A 9 -9.12 -17.79 5.23
N SER A 10 -10.00 -18.19 4.30
CA SER A 10 -10.15 -19.60 3.89
C SER A 10 -9.04 -20.08 2.96
N LEU A 11 -8.23 -19.17 2.42
CA LEU A 11 -7.16 -19.48 1.48
C LEU A 11 -5.85 -19.80 2.20
N ASP A 12 -4.98 -20.53 1.53
CA ASP A 12 -3.60 -20.67 1.96
C ASP A 12 -2.91 -19.29 1.96
N THR A 13 -2.45 -18.84 3.13
CA THR A 13 -1.92 -17.48 3.32
C THR A 13 -0.73 -17.19 2.41
N ARG A 14 0.23 -18.13 2.31
CA ARG A 14 1.40 -17.98 1.45
C ARG A 14 1.00 -17.81 -0.02
N SER A 15 0.15 -18.70 -0.50
CA SER A 15 -0.32 -18.66 -1.89
C SER A 15 -1.12 -17.40 -2.20
N TYR A 16 -1.98 -16.98 -1.27
CA TYR A 16 -2.76 -15.75 -1.43
C TYR A 16 -1.86 -14.53 -1.53
N ASN A 17 -0.91 -14.38 -0.60
CA ASN A 17 0.00 -13.24 -0.57
C ASN A 17 0.90 -13.19 -1.82
N LEU A 18 1.44 -14.34 -2.23
CA LEU A 18 2.25 -14.42 -3.46
C LEU A 18 1.44 -14.14 -4.72
N GLY A 19 0.20 -14.64 -4.79
CA GLY A 19 -0.70 -14.37 -5.90
C GLY A 19 -1.00 -12.88 -6.05
N MET A 20 -1.24 -12.20 -4.93
CA MET A 20 -1.46 -10.75 -4.91
C MET A 20 -0.24 -9.98 -5.39
N VAL A 21 0.94 -10.32 -4.87
CA VAL A 21 2.20 -9.69 -5.27
C VAL A 21 2.47 -9.93 -6.76
N TYR A 22 2.28 -11.15 -7.23
CA TYR A 22 2.49 -11.50 -8.63
C TYR A 22 1.60 -10.69 -9.57
N ALA A 23 0.30 -10.62 -9.28
CA ALA A 23 -0.65 -9.85 -10.06
C ALA A 23 -0.33 -8.35 -10.04
N PHE A 24 0.00 -7.79 -8.89
CA PHE A 24 0.35 -6.38 -8.78
C PHE A 24 1.69 -6.06 -9.46
N ALA A 25 2.66 -6.95 -9.43
CA ALA A 25 3.92 -6.76 -10.15
C ALA A 25 3.68 -6.67 -11.67
N GLU A 26 2.79 -7.50 -12.22
CA GLU A 26 2.38 -7.39 -13.61
C GLU A 26 1.73 -6.04 -13.90
N CYS A 27 0.79 -5.61 -13.07
CA CYS A 27 0.10 -4.32 -13.24
C CYS A 27 1.09 -3.14 -13.25
N VAL A 28 2.03 -3.12 -12.34
CA VAL A 28 3.03 -2.06 -12.26
C VAL A 28 4.03 -2.17 -13.41
N GLY A 29 4.53 -3.37 -13.69
CA GLY A 29 5.49 -3.60 -14.77
C GLY A 29 4.94 -3.28 -16.16
N SER A 30 3.63 -3.43 -16.36
CA SER A 30 2.96 -3.08 -17.63
C SER A 30 2.53 -1.61 -17.73
N GLY A 31 2.73 -0.82 -16.67
CA GLY A 31 2.39 0.61 -16.67
C GLY A 31 0.96 0.94 -16.28
N VAL A 32 0.18 -0.03 -15.82
CA VAL A 32 -1.20 0.20 -15.38
C VAL A 32 -1.26 0.98 -14.06
N LYS A 33 -0.31 0.70 -13.17
CA LYS A 33 -0.20 1.37 -11.88
C LYS A 33 1.22 1.86 -11.64
N ARG A 34 1.34 2.99 -10.97
CA ARG A 34 2.66 3.50 -10.52
C ARG A 34 3.14 2.77 -9.28
N LEU A 35 2.24 2.46 -8.36
CA LEU A 35 2.52 1.83 -7.08
C LEU A 35 1.40 0.87 -6.73
N ALA A 36 1.77 -0.32 -6.29
CA ALA A 36 0.84 -1.30 -5.73
C ALA A 36 1.33 -1.73 -4.35
N LEU A 37 0.39 -2.01 -3.47
CA LEU A 37 0.64 -2.41 -2.09
C LEU A 37 0.18 -3.84 -1.86
N SER A 38 0.98 -4.64 -1.15
CA SER A 38 0.55 -5.95 -0.67
C SER A 38 -0.54 -5.80 0.39
N PRO A 39 -1.27 -6.88 0.71
CA PRO A 39 -2.01 -6.91 1.97
C PRO A 39 -1.05 -6.64 3.14
N PRO A 40 -1.55 -6.08 4.26
CA PRO A 40 -0.72 -5.93 5.45
C PRO A 40 -0.25 -7.30 5.96
N LEU A 41 1.06 -7.42 6.24
CA LEU A 41 1.70 -8.67 6.59
C LEU A 41 2.33 -8.61 7.97
N SER A 42 2.32 -9.73 8.68
CA SER A 42 3.17 -9.91 9.87
C SER A 42 4.60 -10.20 9.42
N ARG A 43 5.55 -10.09 10.38
CA ARG A 43 6.94 -10.43 10.09
C ARG A 43 7.10 -11.89 9.67
N GLY A 44 6.40 -12.80 10.31
CA GLY A 44 6.42 -14.22 9.93
C GLY A 44 5.89 -14.48 8.54
N GLU A 45 4.82 -13.78 8.16
CA GLU A 45 4.23 -13.89 6.81
C GLU A 45 5.19 -13.40 5.72
N ILE A 46 5.89 -12.27 5.97
CA ILE A 46 6.83 -11.74 4.97
C ILE A 46 8.08 -12.63 4.84
N GLU A 47 8.60 -13.16 5.94
CA GLU A 47 9.77 -14.04 5.91
C GLU A 47 9.54 -15.27 5.03
N VAL A 48 8.32 -15.77 4.98
CA VAL A 48 7.96 -16.94 4.16
C VAL A 48 7.97 -16.63 2.67
N ILE A 49 7.66 -15.39 2.27
CA ILE A 49 7.48 -15.05 0.85
C ILE A 49 8.54 -14.14 0.26
N ILE A 50 9.40 -13.51 1.07
CA ILE A 50 10.26 -12.41 0.61
C ILE A 50 11.20 -12.80 -0.54
N GLU A 51 11.77 -13.99 -0.52
CA GLU A 51 12.66 -14.43 -1.59
C GLU A 51 11.94 -14.54 -2.93
N ASP A 52 10.73 -15.09 -2.91
CA ASP A 52 9.89 -15.20 -4.11
C ASP A 52 9.41 -13.82 -4.57
N VAL A 53 9.12 -12.92 -3.63
CA VAL A 53 8.75 -11.54 -3.94
C VAL A 53 9.90 -10.81 -4.66
N GLU A 54 11.13 -11.00 -4.21
CA GLU A 54 12.32 -10.43 -4.85
C GLU A 54 12.50 -10.96 -6.28
N ARG A 55 12.25 -12.25 -6.50
CA ARG A 55 12.29 -12.86 -7.85
C ARG A 55 11.22 -12.29 -8.75
N ILE A 56 10.00 -12.15 -8.24
CA ILE A 56 8.87 -11.55 -8.97
C ILE A 56 9.19 -10.10 -9.37
N ALA A 57 9.71 -9.31 -8.44
CA ALA A 57 10.07 -7.93 -8.71
C ALA A 57 11.13 -7.84 -9.85
N ARG A 58 12.13 -8.70 -9.83
CA ARG A 58 13.14 -8.75 -10.90
C ARG A 58 12.54 -9.18 -12.23
N GLU A 59 11.66 -10.18 -12.22
CA GLU A 59 10.99 -10.67 -13.44
C GLU A 59 10.23 -9.57 -14.16
N TYR A 60 9.50 -8.76 -13.42
CA TYR A 60 8.69 -7.68 -14.00
C TYR A 60 9.42 -6.34 -14.09
N GLY A 61 10.64 -6.26 -13.60
CA GLY A 61 11.42 -5.01 -13.64
C GLY A 61 10.86 -3.91 -12.76
N VAL A 62 10.20 -4.26 -11.66
CA VAL A 62 9.63 -3.30 -10.71
C VAL A 62 10.55 -3.09 -9.52
N THR A 63 10.44 -1.92 -8.89
CA THR A 63 11.20 -1.57 -7.69
C THR A 63 10.46 -2.07 -6.45
N LEU A 64 11.15 -2.87 -5.64
CA LEU A 64 10.63 -3.41 -4.41
C LEU A 64 11.02 -2.51 -3.23
N HIS A 65 10.03 -2.17 -2.41
CA HIS A 65 10.26 -1.48 -1.13
C HIS A 65 9.46 -2.16 -0.04
N VAL A 66 10.14 -2.64 1.00
CA VAL A 66 9.48 -3.26 2.16
C VAL A 66 9.32 -2.19 3.23
N ASP A 67 8.09 -1.85 3.54
CA ASP A 67 7.75 -0.79 4.47
C ASP A 67 7.31 -1.37 5.80
N GLU A 68 8.16 -1.26 6.81
CA GLU A 68 7.88 -1.75 8.16
C GLU A 68 6.97 -0.81 8.96
N GLU A 69 6.78 0.40 8.46
CA GLU A 69 6.00 1.45 9.12
C GLU A 69 5.15 2.18 8.10
N PHE A 70 4.05 1.50 7.69
CA PHE A 70 3.19 2.02 6.63
C PHE A 70 2.55 3.35 7.02
N LEU A 71 2.50 4.27 6.06
CA LEU A 71 1.90 5.60 6.24
C LEU A 71 0.42 5.50 6.58
N VAL A 72 0.05 5.95 7.77
CA VAL A 72 -1.35 6.00 8.19
C VAL A 72 -2.02 7.20 7.54
N THR A 73 -3.07 6.97 6.78
CA THR A 73 -3.87 7.99 6.11
C THR A 73 -5.36 7.73 6.29
N LYS A 74 -6.17 8.71 5.87
CA LYS A 74 -7.62 8.57 5.84
C LYS A 74 -8.14 7.60 4.77
N LEU A 75 -7.30 7.15 3.83
CA LEU A 75 -7.70 6.21 2.78
C LEU A 75 -7.97 4.81 3.31
N PHE A 76 -7.26 4.40 4.33
CA PHE A 76 -7.32 3.05 4.87
C PHE A 76 -7.54 3.10 6.38
N ASN A 77 -8.25 2.09 6.90
CA ASN A 77 -8.45 1.98 8.33
C ASN A 77 -7.11 1.66 9.03
N PRO A 78 -6.64 2.53 9.97
CA PRO A 78 -5.36 2.32 10.65
C PRO A 78 -5.25 1.01 11.42
N GLU A 79 -6.38 0.44 11.85
CA GLU A 79 -6.40 -0.81 12.60
C GLU A 79 -5.86 -1.99 11.78
N PHE A 80 -6.05 -1.96 10.45
CA PHE A 80 -5.56 -3.01 9.56
C PHE A 80 -4.08 -2.86 9.21
N THR A 81 -3.53 -1.65 9.28
CA THR A 81 -2.16 -1.37 8.83
C THR A 81 -1.17 -1.14 9.97
N ARG A 82 -1.66 -0.78 11.15
CA ARG A 82 -0.79 -0.45 12.30
C ARG A 82 0.02 -1.67 12.74
N GLY A 83 1.33 -1.50 12.83
CA GLY A 83 2.26 -2.55 13.25
C GLY A 83 2.46 -3.65 12.20
N LYS A 84 1.93 -3.46 11.00
CA LYS A 84 2.09 -4.41 9.90
C LYS A 84 3.14 -3.95 8.91
N ILE A 85 3.66 -4.91 8.17
CA ILE A 85 4.62 -4.68 7.08
C ILE A 85 3.83 -4.68 5.77
N VAL A 86 4.09 -3.69 4.91
CA VAL A 86 3.48 -3.60 3.59
C VAL A 86 4.58 -3.63 2.54
N ILE A 87 4.43 -4.51 1.56
CA ILE A 87 5.32 -4.57 0.40
C ILE A 87 4.83 -3.56 -0.63
N HIS A 88 5.72 -2.69 -1.07
CA HIS A 88 5.47 -1.75 -2.15
C HIS A 88 6.12 -2.28 -3.43
N LEU A 89 5.34 -2.32 -4.49
CA LEU A 89 5.83 -2.59 -5.85
C LEU A 89 5.67 -1.31 -6.63
N ALA A 90 6.77 -0.66 -6.96
CA ALA A 90 6.79 0.65 -7.59
C ALA A 90 7.35 0.57 -9.02
N GLU A 91 6.90 1.46 -9.88
CA GLU A 91 7.41 1.52 -11.27
C GLU A 91 8.90 1.90 -11.31
N ASP A 92 9.36 2.71 -10.35
CA ASP A 92 10.76 3.17 -10.26
C ASP A 92 11.07 3.69 -8.84
N GLU A 93 12.33 4.01 -8.61
CA GLU A 93 12.79 4.61 -7.34
C GLU A 93 12.17 6.00 -7.10
N ALA A 94 11.93 6.78 -8.13
CA ALA A 94 11.31 8.10 -8.00
C ALA A 94 9.92 7.99 -7.36
N THR A 95 9.17 6.95 -7.70
CA THR A 95 7.86 6.67 -7.09
C THR A 95 7.99 6.36 -5.60
N VAL A 96 8.99 5.58 -5.21
CA VAL A 96 9.28 5.31 -3.79
C VAL A 96 9.65 6.60 -3.06
N ASP A 97 10.42 7.48 -3.70
CA ASP A 97 10.79 8.77 -3.11
C ASP A 97 9.58 9.68 -2.89
N VAL A 98 8.62 9.67 -3.80
CA VAL A 98 7.35 10.40 -3.61
C VAL A 98 6.61 9.88 -2.37
N TYR A 99 6.55 8.57 -2.21
CA TYR A 99 5.94 7.97 -1.02
C TYR A 99 6.67 8.40 0.27
N ARG A 100 7.99 8.35 0.27
CA ARG A 100 8.80 8.80 1.42
C ARG A 100 8.57 10.27 1.74
N ALA A 101 8.40 11.10 0.71
CA ALA A 101 8.09 12.53 0.89
C ALA A 101 6.73 12.76 1.57
N LEU A 102 5.73 11.94 1.26
CA LEU A 102 4.44 11.99 1.95
C LEU A 102 4.56 11.63 3.44
N LYS A 103 5.33 10.60 3.75
CA LYS A 103 5.62 10.22 5.15
C LYS A 103 6.31 11.36 5.88
N GLU A 104 7.30 11.97 5.25
CA GLU A 104 8.08 13.07 5.84
C GLU A 104 7.21 14.32 6.06
N MET A 105 6.31 14.63 5.13
CA MET A 105 5.36 15.72 5.27
C MET A 105 4.48 15.53 6.52
N LYS A 106 3.93 14.35 6.70
CA LYS A 106 3.13 14.03 7.88
C LYS A 106 3.96 14.11 9.16
N ARG A 107 5.16 13.53 9.17
CA ARG A 107 6.06 13.55 10.33
C ARG A 107 6.40 14.97 10.75
N ARG A 108 6.78 15.84 9.81
CA ARG A 108 7.12 17.23 10.08
C ARG A 108 5.95 18.00 10.68
N ASN A 109 4.77 17.82 10.13
CA ASN A 109 3.58 18.49 10.65
C ASN A 109 3.21 17.98 12.05
N LEU A 110 3.39 16.69 12.31
CA LEU A 110 3.17 16.13 13.63
C LEU A 110 4.12 16.71 14.67
N GLU A 111 5.41 16.77 14.35
CA GLU A 111 6.44 17.34 15.24
C GLU A 111 6.26 18.84 15.48
N ALA A 112 5.85 19.57 14.46
CA ALA A 112 5.62 21.01 14.54
C ALA A 112 4.28 21.37 15.20
N GLY A 113 3.42 20.40 15.51
CA GLY A 113 2.09 20.66 16.04
C GLY A 113 1.13 21.27 15.01
N THR A 114 1.43 21.11 13.72
CA THR A 114 0.63 21.66 12.61
C THR A 114 -0.17 20.60 11.86
N LEU A 115 -0.13 19.35 12.32
CA LEU A 115 -0.92 18.28 11.72
C LEU A 115 -2.41 18.52 12.00
N ASN A 116 -3.18 18.73 10.96
CA ASN A 116 -4.60 19.01 11.02
C ASN A 116 -5.34 18.23 9.93
N ASP A 117 -6.65 18.38 9.87
CA ASP A 117 -7.49 17.67 8.91
C ASP A 117 -7.12 17.99 7.45
N GLU A 118 -6.75 19.24 7.17
CA GLU A 118 -6.32 19.65 5.83
C GLU A 118 -5.03 18.93 5.39
N VAL A 119 -4.02 18.86 6.27
CA VAL A 119 -2.77 18.14 5.99
C VAL A 119 -3.03 16.64 5.83
N GLU A 120 -3.83 16.06 6.71
CA GLU A 120 -4.20 14.64 6.62
C GLU A 120 -4.90 14.33 5.29
N THR A 121 -5.79 15.21 4.85
CA THR A 121 -6.48 15.07 3.56
C THR A 121 -5.50 15.19 2.39
N GLU A 122 -4.57 16.13 2.44
CA GLU A 122 -3.55 16.31 1.40
C GLU A 122 -2.66 15.06 1.28
N VAL A 123 -2.22 14.50 2.40
CA VAL A 123 -1.42 13.26 2.43
C VAL A 123 -2.22 12.10 1.82
N ALA A 124 -3.49 11.98 2.18
CA ALA A 124 -4.36 10.93 1.66
C ALA A 124 -4.54 11.04 0.14
N TRP A 125 -4.76 12.24 -0.39
CA TRP A 125 -4.84 12.48 -1.83
C TRP A 125 -3.54 12.13 -2.55
N GLY A 126 -2.40 12.52 -1.95
CA GLY A 126 -1.07 12.19 -2.50
C GLY A 126 -0.87 10.69 -2.62
N LEU A 127 -1.20 9.94 -1.60
CA LEU A 127 -1.09 8.48 -1.63
C LEU A 127 -2.06 7.86 -2.64
N GLY A 128 -3.30 8.31 -2.66
CA GLY A 128 -4.30 7.78 -3.61
C GLY A 128 -3.88 7.97 -5.06
N ARG A 129 -3.36 9.14 -5.41
CA ARG A 129 -2.83 9.41 -6.76
C ARG A 129 -1.61 8.54 -7.08
N LEU A 130 -0.74 8.34 -6.11
CA LEU A 130 0.42 7.47 -6.28
C LEU A 130 0.01 6.03 -6.55
N LEU A 131 -1.09 5.58 -5.94
CA LEU A 131 -1.69 4.26 -6.18
C LEU A 131 -2.46 4.16 -7.49
N SER A 132 -2.48 5.24 -8.28
CA SER A 132 -3.20 5.35 -9.57
C SER A 132 -4.72 5.28 -9.42
N TYR A 133 -5.24 5.67 -8.27
CA TYR A 133 -6.68 5.77 -8.04
C TYR A 133 -7.23 7.01 -8.74
N SER A 134 -8.45 6.89 -9.28
CA SER A 134 -9.17 8.04 -9.81
C SER A 134 -9.59 8.99 -8.69
N ASP A 135 -9.85 10.25 -9.03
CA ASP A 135 -10.32 11.23 -8.07
C ASP A 135 -11.62 10.76 -7.38
N ASP A 136 -12.53 10.17 -8.14
CA ASP A 136 -13.78 9.63 -7.58
C ASP A 136 -13.53 8.49 -6.60
N ALA A 137 -12.59 7.59 -6.91
CA ALA A 137 -12.22 6.51 -6.00
C ALA A 137 -11.61 7.05 -4.71
N ILE A 138 -10.76 8.08 -4.80
CA ILE A 138 -10.16 8.71 -3.61
C ILE A 138 -11.25 9.35 -2.74
N ARG A 139 -12.18 10.10 -3.34
CA ARG A 139 -13.29 10.72 -2.61
C ARG A 139 -14.14 9.68 -1.90
N GLU A 140 -14.45 8.58 -2.57
CA GLU A 140 -15.23 7.48 -1.98
C GLU A 140 -14.51 6.87 -0.78
N LEU A 141 -13.21 6.62 -0.89
CA LEU A 141 -12.41 6.06 0.21
C LEU A 141 -12.29 7.02 1.39
N LEU A 142 -12.21 8.33 1.15
CA LEU A 142 -12.17 9.33 2.22
C LEU A 142 -13.47 9.37 3.01
N GLU A 143 -14.61 9.15 2.34
CA GLU A 143 -15.92 9.10 2.98
C GLU A 143 -16.17 7.75 3.67
N ASN A 144 -15.68 6.66 3.08
CA ASN A 144 -15.95 5.30 3.54
C ASN A 144 -14.73 4.37 3.28
N PRO A 145 -13.72 4.39 4.15
CA PRO A 145 -12.54 3.53 4.00
C PRO A 145 -12.93 2.04 4.01
N ARG A 146 -12.44 1.28 3.04
CA ARG A 146 -12.75 -0.15 2.91
C ARG A 146 -11.94 -1.04 3.84
N PHE A 147 -10.76 -0.60 4.21
CA PHE A 147 -9.80 -1.37 4.99
C PHE A 147 -9.32 -0.62 6.21
#